data_d84c17e91c22bb1891863166162d6cd0
#
_entry.id   d84c17e91c22bb1891863166162d6cd0
#
_cell.length_a   1.000
_cell.length_b   1.000
_cell.length_c   1.000
_cell.angle_alpha   90.00
_cell.angle_beta   90.00
_cell.angle_gamma   90.00
#
_symmetry.space_group_name_H-M   'P 1'
#
loop_
_entity.id
_entity.type
_entity.pdbx_description
1 polymer ?
#
loop_
_entity_poly.entity_id
_entity_poly.type
_entity_poly.pdbx_seq_one_letter_code
_entity_poly.pdbx_strand_id
1 'polypeptide(L)'
;SDDDLVVYTDVYGKTLDRTGSQVVLELEGDRVISRSYSPPDSIDPGRTVVIATGDRKQKLSGLTAGNEVKFDWTMEPFVPLLRGAVSAGPLLMKDGEVVLDLERENFRVGGALVKSRARRTVLATTGEGDLLFLVVSGAGIDLESLPELLEKSGLDIENAIAFDGGSSAGMIYRDGVVIKEVGGNRRIPVGLALVPK
;
A
#
# COMPACT_ATOMS: atom_id res chain seq x y z
N SER A 1 1.77 -10.00 15.40
CA SER A 1 2.27 -9.84 16.78
C SER A 1 1.15 -9.24 17.61
N ASP A 2 1.10 -9.60 18.91
CA ASP A 2 0.06 -9.07 19.80
C ASP A 2 0.43 -7.67 20.36
N ASP A 3 1.53 -7.11 19.92
CA ASP A 3 2.11 -5.84 20.40
C ASP A 3 2.11 -4.78 19.31
N ASP A 4 0.94 -4.23 18.99
CA ASP A 4 0.78 -3.24 17.95
C ASP A 4 0.40 -1.85 18.51
N LEU A 5 0.84 -0.81 17.80
CA LEU A 5 0.33 0.55 17.93
C LEU A 5 -0.02 1.02 16.53
N VAL A 6 -1.31 1.16 16.27
CA VAL A 6 -1.85 1.47 14.94
C VAL A 6 -2.61 2.78 14.98
N VAL A 7 -2.41 3.60 13.97
CA VAL A 7 -3.09 4.89 13.78
C VAL A 7 -4.04 4.77 12.59
N TYR A 8 -5.31 5.04 12.82
CA TYR A 8 -6.35 5.03 11.81
C TYR A 8 -6.88 6.45 11.60
N THR A 9 -7.07 6.83 10.36
CA THR A 9 -7.73 8.10 10.00
C THR A 9 -9.11 7.83 9.42
N ASP A 10 -9.91 8.87 9.24
CA ASP A 10 -11.25 8.80 8.66
C ASP A 10 -11.30 8.19 7.24
N VAL A 11 -10.21 8.24 6.49
CA VAL A 11 -10.11 7.60 5.17
C VAL A 11 -10.06 6.07 5.22
N TYR A 12 -9.87 5.47 6.40
CA TYR A 12 -9.84 4.00 6.54
C TYR A 12 -11.16 3.34 6.11
N GLY A 13 -12.30 4.01 6.39
CA GLY A 13 -13.59 3.68 5.81
C GLY A 13 -14.17 2.30 6.17
N LYS A 14 -13.62 1.62 7.18
CA LYS A 14 -14.04 0.30 7.65
C LYS A 14 -14.30 0.31 9.14
N THR A 15 -15.04 -0.70 9.61
CA THR A 15 -15.16 -0.98 11.04
C THR A 15 -13.80 -1.37 11.60
N LEU A 16 -13.41 -0.78 12.71
CA LEU A 16 -12.18 -1.12 13.41
C LEU A 16 -12.31 -2.46 14.14
N ASP A 17 -11.27 -3.28 14.05
CA ASP A 17 -11.29 -4.59 14.69
C ASP A 17 -11.27 -4.46 16.22
N ARG A 18 -12.18 -5.18 16.85
CA ARG A 18 -12.30 -5.27 18.31
C ARG A 18 -11.62 -6.55 18.78
N THR A 19 -10.29 -6.52 18.87
CA THR A 19 -9.52 -7.70 19.26
C THR A 19 -8.89 -7.53 20.63
N GLY A 20 -9.30 -8.37 21.57
CA GLY A 20 -8.60 -8.54 22.85
C GLY A 20 -8.55 -7.30 23.75
N SER A 21 -7.53 -7.26 24.61
CA SER A 21 -7.26 -6.14 25.52
C SER A 21 -6.49 -5.04 24.79
N GLN A 22 -7.12 -3.91 24.61
CA GLN A 22 -6.56 -2.76 23.89
C GLN A 22 -6.80 -1.45 24.63
N VAL A 23 -6.02 -0.41 24.32
CA VAL A 23 -6.28 0.98 24.70
C VAL A 23 -6.49 1.75 23.43
N VAL A 24 -7.55 2.56 23.40
CA VAL A 24 -7.98 3.33 22.24
C VAL A 24 -8.01 4.80 22.63
N LEU A 25 -7.40 5.63 21.80
CA LEU A 25 -7.53 7.10 21.88
C LEU A 25 -8.24 7.59 20.62
N GLU A 26 -9.17 8.52 20.80
CA GLU A 26 -9.69 9.34 19.71
C GLU A 26 -9.10 10.73 19.80
N LEU A 27 -8.67 11.27 18.66
CA LEU A 27 -8.07 12.59 18.55
C LEU A 27 -8.84 13.46 17.55
N GLU A 28 -8.89 14.75 17.85
CA GLU A 28 -9.27 15.79 16.91
C GLU A 28 -8.06 16.72 16.72
N GLY A 29 -7.47 16.68 15.52
CA GLY A 29 -6.13 17.22 15.30
C GLY A 29 -5.11 16.52 16.21
N ASP A 30 -4.33 17.30 16.95
CA ASP A 30 -3.32 16.81 17.89
C ASP A 30 -3.87 16.59 19.33
N ARG A 31 -5.17 16.76 19.56
CA ARG A 31 -5.75 16.70 20.90
C ARG A 31 -6.55 15.43 21.13
N VAL A 32 -6.24 14.72 22.21
CA VAL A 32 -7.05 13.58 22.68
C VAL A 32 -8.42 14.09 23.14
N ILE A 33 -9.49 13.54 22.57
CA ILE A 33 -10.88 13.85 22.94
C ILE A 33 -11.50 12.75 23.78
N SER A 34 -11.09 11.49 23.56
CA SER A 34 -11.56 10.37 24.38
C SER A 34 -10.48 9.30 24.55
N ARG A 35 -10.63 8.51 25.60
CA ARG A 35 -9.89 7.28 25.83
C ARG A 35 -10.86 6.18 26.21
N SER A 36 -10.75 5.04 25.55
CA SER A 36 -11.61 3.87 25.77
C SER A 36 -10.82 2.56 25.70
N TYR A 37 -11.50 1.44 25.84
CA TYR A 37 -10.98 0.08 25.63
C TYR A 37 -11.64 -0.62 24.44
N SER A 38 -12.52 0.09 23.74
CA SER A 38 -13.17 -0.37 22.52
C SER A 38 -13.11 0.72 21.46
N PRO A 39 -12.77 0.40 20.23
CA PRO A 39 -12.78 1.38 19.15
C PRO A 39 -14.22 1.80 18.83
N PRO A 40 -14.40 2.99 18.26
CA PRO A 40 -15.72 3.41 17.74
C PRO A 40 -16.12 2.54 16.54
N ASP A 41 -17.41 2.51 16.22
CA ASP A 41 -17.93 1.79 15.06
C ASP A 41 -17.50 2.42 13.74
N SER A 42 -17.21 3.70 13.74
CA SER A 42 -16.71 4.48 12.60
C SER A 42 -15.83 5.63 13.09
N ILE A 43 -14.96 6.12 12.23
CA ILE A 43 -14.14 7.29 12.50
C ILE A 43 -14.83 8.49 11.86
N ASP A 44 -15.17 9.50 12.66
CA ASP A 44 -15.76 10.74 12.17
C ASP A 44 -14.77 11.51 11.27
N PRO A 45 -15.25 12.27 10.28
CA PRO A 45 -14.40 13.10 9.44
C PRO A 45 -13.48 14.03 10.25
N GLY A 46 -12.18 14.04 9.89
CA GLY A 46 -11.16 14.86 10.57
C GLY A 46 -10.67 14.30 11.90
N ARG A 47 -11.13 13.10 12.31
CA ARG A 47 -10.64 12.41 13.51
C ARG A 47 -9.62 11.35 13.20
N THR A 48 -8.83 11.05 14.22
CA THR A 48 -7.82 9.98 14.23
C THR A 48 -8.09 9.06 15.41
N VAL A 49 -7.98 7.75 15.19
CA VAL A 49 -8.08 6.72 16.23
C VAL A 49 -6.75 6.01 16.37
N VAL A 50 -6.22 5.97 17.58
CA VAL A 50 -5.00 5.24 17.90
C VAL A 50 -5.34 4.03 18.75
N ILE A 51 -4.95 2.86 18.31
CA ILE A 51 -5.18 1.60 19.02
C ILE A 51 -3.83 1.00 19.42
N ALA A 52 -3.67 0.67 20.69
CA ALA A 52 -2.51 -0.06 21.18
C ALA A 52 -2.94 -1.37 21.81
N THR A 53 -2.19 -2.43 21.52
CA THR A 53 -2.34 -3.78 22.09
C THR A 53 -1.06 -4.19 22.82
N GLY A 54 -1.11 -5.30 23.56
CA GLY A 54 0.04 -5.83 24.28
C GLY A 54 0.78 -4.80 25.14
N ASP A 55 2.09 -4.81 25.11
CA ASP A 55 2.94 -3.86 25.88
C ASP A 55 2.86 -2.42 25.36
N ARG A 56 2.42 -2.24 24.12
CA ARG A 56 2.23 -0.89 23.54
C ARG A 56 1.15 -0.08 24.23
N LYS A 57 0.21 -0.73 24.94
CA LYS A 57 -0.82 -0.07 25.75
C LYS A 57 -0.23 0.88 26.80
N GLN A 58 0.96 0.58 27.31
CA GLN A 58 1.64 1.43 28.30
C GLN A 58 1.91 2.82 27.76
N LYS A 59 2.20 2.95 26.45
CA LYS A 59 2.44 4.24 25.79
C LYS A 59 1.22 5.16 25.79
N LEU A 60 0.02 4.58 25.82
CA LEU A 60 -1.24 5.32 25.79
C LEU A 60 -1.93 5.41 27.15
N SER A 61 -1.48 4.62 28.14
CA SER A 61 -2.19 4.46 29.41
C SER A 61 -2.30 5.73 30.24
N GLY A 62 -1.31 6.62 30.14
CA GLY A 62 -1.29 7.91 30.85
C GLY A 62 -2.01 9.06 30.13
N LEU A 63 -2.47 8.83 28.90
CA LEU A 63 -3.11 9.87 28.10
C LEU A 63 -4.62 9.91 28.35
N THR A 64 -5.14 11.11 28.54
CA THR A 64 -6.56 11.40 28.80
C THR A 64 -7.06 12.54 27.92
N ALA A 65 -8.36 12.75 27.88
CA ALA A 65 -8.93 13.88 27.16
C ALA A 65 -8.27 15.22 27.55
N GLY A 66 -7.91 16.01 26.55
CA GLY A 66 -7.21 17.26 26.68
C GLY A 66 -5.69 17.18 26.50
N ASN A 67 -5.08 16.00 26.60
CA ASN A 67 -3.66 15.84 26.30
C ASN A 67 -3.36 16.10 24.81
N GLU A 68 -2.18 16.62 24.52
CA GLU A 68 -1.68 16.81 23.17
C GLU A 68 -0.84 15.59 22.77
N VAL A 69 -1.09 15.06 21.56
CA VAL A 69 -0.35 13.95 20.96
C VAL A 69 0.04 14.35 19.55
N LYS A 70 1.32 14.40 19.26
CA LYS A 70 1.85 14.67 17.93
C LYS A 70 2.37 13.39 17.30
N PHE A 71 2.08 13.22 16.03
CA PHE A 71 2.66 12.17 15.21
C PHE A 71 3.80 12.75 14.41
N ASP A 72 4.99 12.19 14.59
CA ASP A 72 6.15 12.48 13.76
C ASP A 72 6.38 11.28 12.82
N TRP A 73 6.30 11.53 11.53
CA TRP A 73 6.44 10.53 10.49
C TRP A 73 7.79 10.68 9.82
N THR A 74 8.67 9.74 10.03
CA THR A 74 9.94 9.65 9.31
C THR A 74 9.84 8.54 8.28
N MET A 75 10.29 8.80 7.06
CA MET A 75 10.45 7.81 6.01
C MET A 75 11.93 7.69 5.67
N GLU A 76 12.44 6.48 5.66
CA GLU A 76 13.80 6.21 5.21
C GLU A 76 13.80 5.43 3.89
N PRO A 77 14.64 5.82 2.90
CA PRO A 77 15.48 7.04 2.93
C PRO A 77 14.63 8.32 2.95
N PHE A 78 15.15 9.38 3.56
CA PHE A 78 14.45 10.67 3.62
C PHE A 78 14.19 11.21 2.21
N VAL A 79 12.92 11.40 1.87
CA VAL A 79 12.50 11.96 0.58
C VAL A 79 11.95 13.36 0.82
N PRO A 80 12.71 14.41 0.43
CA PRO A 80 12.23 15.77 0.58
C PRO A 80 11.01 16.02 -0.32
N LEU A 81 10.05 16.80 0.17
CA LEU A 81 8.82 17.17 -0.54
C LEU A 81 7.91 16.00 -0.93
N LEU A 82 7.98 14.87 -0.20
CA LEU A 82 7.06 13.76 -0.41
C LEU A 82 5.61 14.23 -0.23
N ARG A 83 4.79 14.07 -1.28
CA ARG A 83 3.36 14.42 -1.25
C ARG A 83 2.43 13.23 -1.05
N GLY A 84 2.95 12.03 -1.24
CA GLY A 84 2.21 10.79 -1.07
C GLY A 84 3.12 9.60 -1.20
N ALA A 85 2.68 8.48 -0.65
CA ALA A 85 3.36 7.20 -0.75
C ALA A 85 2.33 6.08 -0.86
N VAL A 86 2.69 5.02 -1.54
CA VAL A 86 1.89 3.80 -1.65
C VAL A 86 2.80 2.61 -1.42
N SER A 87 2.31 1.64 -0.65
CA SER A 87 3.03 0.39 -0.45
C SER A 87 2.82 -0.52 -1.66
N ALA A 88 3.90 -1.07 -2.17
CA ALA A 88 3.91 -2.02 -3.28
C ALA A 88 5.04 -3.05 -3.07
N GLY A 89 5.05 -4.09 -3.89
CA GLY A 89 6.08 -5.12 -3.86
C GLY A 89 5.66 -6.38 -4.62
N PRO A 90 6.63 -7.24 -4.94
CA PRO A 90 8.06 -7.06 -4.72
C PRO A 90 8.71 -6.07 -5.70
N LEU A 91 9.90 -5.58 -5.33
CA LEU A 91 10.78 -4.87 -6.24
C LEU A 91 11.32 -5.85 -7.28
N LEU A 92 11.17 -5.53 -8.55
CA LEU A 92 11.53 -6.43 -9.66
C LEU A 92 12.86 -6.05 -10.27
N MET A 93 13.05 -4.76 -10.55
CA MET A 93 14.25 -4.21 -11.18
C MET A 93 14.67 -2.92 -10.47
N LYS A 94 15.97 -2.68 -10.44
CA LYS A 94 16.57 -1.46 -9.92
C LYS A 94 17.85 -1.16 -10.70
N ASP A 95 18.00 0.10 -11.12
CA ASP A 95 19.17 0.58 -11.86
C ASP A 95 19.47 -0.30 -13.11
N GLY A 96 18.42 -0.80 -13.79
CA GLY A 96 18.49 -1.66 -14.96
C GLY A 96 18.74 -3.16 -14.67
N GLU A 97 18.93 -3.53 -13.42
CA GLU A 97 19.25 -4.90 -13.01
C GLU A 97 18.05 -5.58 -12.34
N VAL A 98 17.90 -6.88 -12.53
CA VAL A 98 16.91 -7.69 -11.82
C VAL A 98 17.35 -7.87 -10.36
N VAL A 99 16.49 -7.43 -9.42
CA VAL A 99 16.77 -7.46 -7.98
C VAL A 99 15.71 -8.22 -7.18
N LEU A 100 14.88 -9.00 -7.84
CA LEU A 100 13.78 -9.73 -7.19
C LEU A 100 14.32 -10.66 -6.09
N ASP A 101 13.97 -10.36 -4.85
CA ASP A 101 14.29 -11.15 -3.66
C ASP A 101 13.02 -11.31 -2.81
N LEU A 102 12.30 -12.39 -3.08
CA LEU A 102 11.01 -12.68 -2.44
C LEU A 102 11.13 -12.95 -0.94
N GLU A 103 12.22 -13.57 -0.49
CA GLU A 103 12.44 -13.90 0.92
C GLU A 103 12.71 -12.63 1.73
N ARG A 104 13.57 -11.77 1.23
CA ARG A 104 13.90 -10.48 1.84
C ARG A 104 12.67 -9.60 2.00
N GLU A 105 11.75 -9.65 1.03
CA GLU A 105 10.52 -8.88 1.06
C GLU A 105 9.34 -9.61 1.73
N ASN A 106 9.62 -10.71 2.43
CA ASN A 106 8.63 -11.53 3.17
C ASN A 106 7.52 -12.14 2.28
N PHE A 107 7.78 -12.37 1.01
CA PHE A 107 6.90 -13.17 0.18
C PHE A 107 7.15 -14.66 0.40
N ARG A 108 6.07 -15.43 0.57
CA ARG A 108 6.19 -16.88 0.73
C ARG A 108 6.61 -17.52 -0.60
N VAL A 109 7.89 -17.85 -0.72
CA VAL A 109 8.42 -18.60 -1.86
C VAL A 109 7.70 -19.94 -2.00
N GLY A 110 7.24 -20.25 -3.22
CA GLY A 110 6.43 -21.45 -3.48
C GLY A 110 4.95 -21.31 -3.15
N GLY A 111 4.52 -20.21 -2.54
CA GLY A 111 3.11 -19.94 -2.30
C GLY A 111 2.32 -19.63 -3.57
N ALA A 112 1.00 -19.79 -3.51
CA ALA A 112 0.12 -19.55 -4.66
C ALA A 112 0.25 -18.13 -5.24
N LEU A 113 0.47 -17.12 -4.40
CA LEU A 113 0.67 -15.75 -4.85
C LEU A 113 1.87 -15.61 -5.80
N VAL A 114 2.95 -16.36 -5.54
CA VAL A 114 4.20 -16.34 -6.31
C VAL A 114 4.09 -17.24 -7.54
N LYS A 115 3.67 -18.49 -7.37
CA LYS A 115 3.72 -19.55 -8.38
C LYS A 115 2.52 -19.58 -9.34
N SER A 116 1.38 -19.00 -8.96
CA SER A 116 0.22 -19.02 -9.85
C SER A 116 0.41 -18.06 -11.04
N ARG A 117 0.01 -18.53 -12.21
CA ARG A 117 -0.15 -17.65 -13.37
C ARG A 117 -1.37 -16.76 -13.13
N ALA A 118 -1.14 -15.47 -13.04
CA ALA A 118 -2.17 -14.47 -12.80
C ALA A 118 -1.86 -13.18 -13.57
N ARG A 119 -2.87 -12.35 -13.76
CA ARG A 119 -2.65 -10.98 -14.22
C ARG A 119 -1.71 -10.27 -13.23
N ARG A 120 -0.84 -9.41 -13.74
CA ARG A 120 0.11 -8.64 -12.92
C ARG A 120 0.02 -7.18 -13.28
N THR A 121 0.25 -6.32 -12.31
CA THR A 121 0.41 -4.88 -12.46
C THR A 121 1.81 -4.48 -12.05
N VAL A 122 2.44 -3.63 -12.85
CA VAL A 122 3.79 -3.12 -12.59
C VAL A 122 3.80 -1.62 -12.83
N LEU A 123 4.45 -0.92 -11.95
CA LEU A 123 4.89 0.45 -12.17
C LEU A 123 6.39 0.42 -12.45
N ALA A 124 6.81 1.09 -13.51
CA ALA A 124 8.21 1.13 -13.89
C ALA A 124 8.63 2.52 -14.33
N THR A 125 9.94 2.77 -14.31
CA THR A 125 10.57 3.93 -14.93
C THR A 125 11.57 3.49 -15.98
N THR A 126 11.73 4.30 -17.02
CA THR A 126 12.78 4.12 -18.03
C THR A 126 14.03 4.93 -17.69
N GLY A 127 15.16 4.60 -18.31
CA GLY A 127 16.40 5.39 -18.21
C GLY A 127 16.25 6.85 -18.68
N GLU A 128 15.26 7.13 -19.52
CA GLU A 128 14.91 8.49 -19.95
C GLU A 128 14.00 9.24 -18.96
N GLY A 129 13.53 8.56 -17.90
CA GLY A 129 12.69 9.11 -16.85
C GLY A 129 11.18 9.02 -17.13
N ASP A 130 10.76 8.27 -18.13
CA ASP A 130 9.34 8.00 -18.38
C ASP A 130 8.75 7.09 -17.32
N LEU A 131 7.48 7.33 -16.96
CA LEU A 131 6.71 6.50 -16.06
C LEU A 131 5.82 5.54 -16.83
N LEU A 132 5.98 4.26 -16.59
CA LEU A 132 5.24 3.18 -17.26
C LEU A 132 4.24 2.52 -16.32
N PHE A 133 2.98 2.45 -16.74
CA PHE A 133 1.94 1.64 -16.11
C PHE A 133 1.74 0.40 -16.96
N LEU A 134 2.07 -0.77 -16.42
CA LEU A 134 2.04 -2.03 -17.16
C LEU A 134 1.02 -3.00 -16.55
N VAL A 135 0.27 -3.67 -17.41
CA VAL A 135 -0.64 -4.76 -17.01
C VAL A 135 -0.38 -5.98 -17.88
N VAL A 136 0.04 -7.07 -17.27
CA VAL A 136 0.08 -8.38 -17.91
C VAL A 136 -1.30 -9.01 -17.81
N SER A 137 -1.94 -9.25 -18.95
CA SER A 137 -3.30 -9.76 -19.06
C SER A 137 -3.32 -11.17 -19.71
N GLY A 138 -4.51 -11.65 -20.10
CA GLY A 138 -4.71 -12.95 -20.73
C GLY A 138 -4.42 -14.11 -19.77
N ALA A 139 -3.55 -15.03 -20.17
CA ALA A 139 -3.18 -16.18 -19.35
C ALA A 139 -2.38 -15.83 -18.09
N GLY A 140 -1.95 -14.58 -17.99
CA GLY A 140 -1.12 -14.11 -16.88
C GLY A 140 0.29 -14.73 -16.84
N ILE A 141 1.03 -14.40 -15.81
CA ILE A 141 2.39 -14.88 -15.55
C ILE A 141 2.58 -15.14 -14.06
N ASP A 142 3.44 -16.05 -13.68
CA ASP A 142 3.89 -16.16 -12.29
C ASP A 142 4.80 -14.97 -11.92
N LEU A 143 4.96 -14.73 -10.63
CA LEU A 143 5.66 -13.54 -10.16
C LEU A 143 7.17 -13.62 -10.42
N GLU A 144 7.75 -14.82 -10.36
CA GLU A 144 9.19 -15.02 -10.56
C GLU A 144 9.63 -14.82 -12.01
N SER A 145 8.73 -15.11 -12.95
CA SER A 145 9.00 -14.91 -14.40
C SER A 145 8.75 -13.47 -14.86
N LEU A 146 8.20 -12.61 -14.00
CA LEU A 146 7.84 -11.25 -14.39
C LEU A 146 9.06 -10.38 -14.76
N PRO A 147 10.21 -10.43 -14.03
CA PRO A 147 11.39 -9.67 -14.42
C PRO A 147 11.90 -10.04 -15.81
N GLU A 148 11.96 -11.33 -16.14
CA GLU A 148 12.39 -11.80 -17.47
C GLU A 148 11.48 -11.26 -18.59
N LEU A 149 10.16 -11.19 -18.33
CA LEU A 149 9.23 -10.59 -19.27
C LEU A 149 9.53 -9.10 -19.49
N LEU A 150 9.86 -8.38 -18.44
CA LEU A 150 10.20 -6.96 -18.51
C LEU A 150 11.50 -6.74 -19.29
N GLU A 151 12.55 -7.51 -19.04
CA GLU A 151 13.80 -7.46 -19.82
C GLU A 151 13.56 -7.73 -21.31
N LYS A 152 12.72 -8.71 -21.64
CA LYS A 152 12.40 -9.08 -23.03
C LYS A 152 11.39 -8.15 -23.71
N SER A 153 10.82 -7.21 -23.00
CA SER A 153 9.80 -6.31 -23.56
C SER A 153 10.34 -5.33 -24.60
N GLY A 154 11.65 -5.11 -24.62
CA GLY A 154 12.30 -4.08 -25.44
C GLY A 154 12.11 -2.66 -24.90
N LEU A 155 11.48 -2.51 -23.71
CA LEU A 155 11.40 -1.24 -23.00
C LEU A 155 12.70 -1.05 -22.21
N ASP A 156 13.24 0.16 -22.22
CA ASP A 156 14.44 0.50 -21.44
C ASP A 156 14.08 0.73 -19.96
N ILE A 157 13.79 -0.37 -19.25
CA ILE A 157 13.30 -0.32 -17.88
C ILE A 157 14.48 -0.15 -16.92
N GLU A 158 14.51 0.94 -16.19
CA GLU A 158 15.49 1.21 -15.15
C GLU A 158 15.02 0.70 -13.78
N ASN A 159 13.80 1.03 -13.37
CA ASN A 159 13.25 0.53 -12.12
C ASN A 159 11.85 -0.05 -12.35
N ALA A 160 11.51 -1.11 -11.63
CA ALA A 160 10.19 -1.73 -11.70
C ALA A 160 9.76 -2.33 -10.36
N ILE A 161 8.51 -2.08 -9.98
CA ILE A 161 7.90 -2.64 -8.78
C ILE A 161 6.53 -3.24 -9.11
N ALA A 162 6.26 -4.42 -8.55
CA ALA A 162 4.96 -5.05 -8.71
C ALA A 162 3.92 -4.45 -7.76
N PHE A 163 2.67 -4.43 -8.21
CA PHE A 163 1.50 -4.14 -7.41
C PHE A 163 0.63 -5.38 -7.28
N ASP A 164 -0.53 -5.25 -6.62
CA ASP A 164 -1.47 -6.35 -6.47
C ASP A 164 -1.87 -6.93 -7.84
N GLY A 165 -2.01 -8.24 -7.88
CA GLY A 165 -2.26 -9.01 -9.08
C GLY A 165 -3.63 -9.70 -9.11
N GLY A 166 -3.77 -10.66 -10.01
CA GLY A 166 -4.97 -11.48 -10.12
C GLY A 166 -6.21 -10.67 -10.47
N SER A 167 -7.26 -10.77 -9.66
CA SER A 167 -8.52 -10.05 -9.87
C SER A 167 -8.43 -8.55 -9.62
N SER A 168 -7.42 -8.10 -8.90
CA SER A 168 -7.17 -6.68 -8.61
C SER A 168 -6.38 -5.98 -9.72
N ALA A 169 -5.69 -6.74 -10.58
CA ALA A 169 -4.93 -6.17 -11.69
C ALA A 169 -5.84 -5.64 -12.79
N GLY A 170 -5.71 -4.37 -13.09
CA GLY A 170 -6.48 -3.74 -14.16
C GLY A 170 -5.95 -2.35 -14.53
N MET A 171 -6.34 -1.89 -15.70
CA MET A 171 -6.01 -0.57 -16.22
C MET A 171 -7.18 -0.03 -17.01
N ILE A 172 -7.49 1.23 -16.80
CA ILE A 172 -8.41 1.99 -17.64
C ILE A 172 -7.61 3.16 -18.22
N TYR A 173 -7.63 3.33 -19.51
CA TYR A 173 -6.95 4.44 -20.16
C TYR A 173 -7.76 4.97 -21.33
N ARG A 174 -7.48 6.22 -21.66
CA ARG A 174 -8.10 6.90 -22.81
C ARG A 174 -7.14 6.90 -23.99
N ASP A 175 -7.63 6.42 -25.12
CA ASP A 175 -6.93 6.47 -26.40
C ASP A 175 -7.77 7.35 -27.36
N GLY A 176 -7.40 8.63 -27.47
CA GLY A 176 -8.20 9.63 -28.12
C GLY A 176 -9.56 9.83 -27.43
N VAL A 177 -10.66 9.47 -28.12
CA VAL A 177 -12.03 9.54 -27.59
C VAL A 177 -12.51 8.20 -27.01
N VAL A 178 -11.74 7.14 -27.19
CA VAL A 178 -12.12 5.77 -26.77
C VAL A 178 -11.55 5.49 -25.37
N ILE A 179 -12.41 4.98 -24.50
CA ILE A 179 -11.99 4.43 -23.21
C ILE A 179 -11.71 2.95 -23.41
N LYS A 180 -10.50 2.52 -23.08
CA LYS A 180 -10.09 1.12 -23.11
C LYS A 180 -9.91 0.61 -21.68
N GLU A 181 -10.30 -0.63 -21.45
CA GLU A 181 -10.17 -1.31 -20.18
C GLU A 181 -9.44 -2.64 -20.37
N VAL A 182 -8.48 -2.91 -19.49
CA VAL A 182 -7.75 -4.18 -19.43
C VAL A 182 -7.82 -4.69 -18.00
N GLY A 183 -8.33 -5.90 -17.82
CA GLY A 183 -8.32 -6.58 -16.52
C GLY A 183 -9.49 -6.23 -15.63
N GLY A 184 -9.24 -6.22 -14.35
CA GLY A 184 -10.03 -6.39 -13.19
C GLY A 184 -11.40 -5.76 -13.05
N ASN A 185 -12.34 -6.61 -12.59
CA ASN A 185 -13.69 -6.18 -12.23
C ASN A 185 -13.90 -6.17 -10.71
N ARG A 186 -12.81 -6.15 -9.94
CA ARG A 186 -12.89 -6.15 -8.48
C ARG A 186 -12.78 -4.72 -7.95
N ARG A 187 -13.55 -4.41 -6.90
CA ARG A 187 -13.32 -3.18 -6.14
C ARG A 187 -11.97 -3.27 -5.45
N ILE A 188 -11.13 -2.26 -5.66
CA ILE A 188 -9.80 -2.13 -5.05
C ILE A 188 -9.80 -0.92 -4.13
N PRO A 189 -9.07 -0.98 -2.99
CA PRO A 189 -9.00 0.13 -2.05
C PRO A 189 -8.12 1.29 -2.53
N VAL A 190 -7.13 0.99 -3.36
CA VAL A 190 -6.13 1.96 -3.84
C VAL A 190 -5.90 1.78 -5.32
N GLY A 191 -5.82 2.86 -6.07
CA GLY A 191 -5.43 2.91 -7.47
C GLY A 191 -4.49 4.09 -7.72
N LEU A 192 -3.66 3.98 -8.76
CA LEU A 192 -2.84 5.08 -9.25
C LEU A 192 -3.49 5.67 -10.49
N ALA A 193 -3.53 6.98 -10.60
CA ALA A 193 -4.08 7.67 -11.75
C ALA A 193 -3.13 8.76 -12.26
N LEU A 194 -2.99 8.83 -13.59
CA LEU A 194 -2.40 9.97 -14.27
C LEU A 194 -3.53 10.90 -14.71
N VAL A 195 -3.52 12.11 -14.21
CA VAL A 195 -4.53 13.13 -14.51
C VAL A 195 -3.82 14.30 -15.19
N PRO A 196 -4.27 14.73 -16.37
CA PRO A 196 -3.74 15.94 -17.01
C PRO A 196 -3.91 17.15 -16.08
N LYS A 197 -2.95 18.06 -16.11
CA LYS A 197 -3.04 19.34 -15.41
C LYS A 197 -3.97 20.29 -16.15
#